data_5089b203878abe760d7336b4fa03cd17
#
_entry.id   5089b203878abe760d7336b4fa03cd17
#
_cell.length_a   1.000
_cell.length_b   1.000
_cell.length_c   1.000
_cell.angle_alpha   90.00
_cell.angle_beta   90.00
_cell.angle_gamma   90.00
#
_symmetry.space_group_name_H-M   'P 1'
#
loop_
_entity.id
_entity.type
_entity.pdbx_description
1 polymer ?
#
loop_
_entity_poly.entity_id
_entity_poly.type
_entity_poly.pdbx_seq_one_letter_code
_entity_poly.pdbx_strand_id
1 'polypeptide(L)'
;MSPENKSVSLHDAVKLLLEADDIYLLCHQYPDGDTLGSAAALYLGLRQKGKRVSIRCGDPIPQKYDYMFEGIEFPDFEPQFICAVDIADPQLLGQRLSPYAQRVDLCIDHHGSNTKYARQYVIRPEAASTTEIMYDLLFTMEAEITSQIADCIYTGITTDTGCFRYTNATSRTYIVADRKSVV
;
A
#
# COMPACT_ATOMS: atom_id res chain seq x y z
N MET A 1 23.02 9.10 -16.56
CA MET A 1 21.59 9.15 -16.92
C MET A 1 20.84 8.49 -15.79
N SER A 2 19.97 9.20 -15.09
CA SER A 2 19.07 8.60 -14.11
C SER A 2 18.26 7.53 -14.85
N PRO A 3 18.03 6.33 -14.29
CA PRO A 3 17.14 5.35 -14.92
C PRO A 3 15.76 6.02 -15.08
N GLU A 4 15.21 5.97 -16.31
CA GLU A 4 13.85 6.48 -16.55
C GLU A 4 12.87 5.73 -15.64
N ASN A 5 12.06 6.49 -14.89
CA ASN A 5 11.00 5.93 -14.06
C ASN A 5 10.00 5.18 -14.94
N LYS A 6 9.65 3.95 -14.58
CA LYS A 6 8.94 3.03 -15.46
C LYS A 6 7.61 2.58 -14.86
N SER A 7 6.54 2.70 -15.66
CA SER A 7 5.29 2.00 -15.35
C SER A 7 5.48 0.48 -15.50
N VAL A 8 5.01 -0.28 -14.53
CA VAL A 8 5.08 -1.74 -14.54
C VAL A 8 3.68 -2.34 -14.39
N SER A 9 3.51 -3.58 -14.84
CA SER A 9 2.28 -4.32 -14.60
C SER A 9 2.17 -4.73 -13.13
N LEU A 10 0.95 -5.06 -12.68
CA LEU A 10 0.75 -5.59 -11.34
C LEU A 10 1.53 -6.89 -11.11
N HIS A 11 1.59 -7.75 -12.13
CA HIS A 11 2.37 -8.98 -12.08
C HIS A 11 3.89 -8.71 -11.91
N ASP A 12 4.43 -7.71 -12.61
CA ASP A 12 5.83 -7.32 -12.44
C ASP A 12 6.08 -6.73 -11.05
N ALA A 13 5.15 -5.94 -10.51
CA ALA A 13 5.24 -5.41 -9.15
C ALA A 13 5.25 -6.54 -8.11
N VAL A 14 4.41 -7.56 -8.27
CA VAL A 14 4.43 -8.76 -7.42
C VAL A 14 5.77 -9.48 -7.51
N LYS A 15 6.31 -9.66 -8.72
CA LYS A 15 7.63 -10.28 -8.92
C LYS A 15 8.73 -9.51 -8.19
N LEU A 16 8.77 -8.18 -8.32
CA LEU A 16 9.73 -7.32 -7.63
C LEU A 16 9.65 -7.51 -6.10
N LEU A 17 8.44 -7.49 -5.54
CA LEU A 17 8.22 -7.67 -4.11
C LEU A 17 8.62 -9.07 -3.62
N LEU A 18 8.39 -10.10 -4.44
CA LEU A 18 8.77 -11.48 -4.09
C LEU A 18 10.25 -11.77 -4.26
N GLU A 19 10.96 -11.06 -5.13
CA GLU A 19 12.42 -11.14 -5.28
C GLU A 19 13.17 -10.32 -4.21
N ALA A 20 12.54 -9.29 -3.67
CA ALA A 20 13.10 -8.44 -2.63
C ALA A 20 13.06 -9.09 -1.23
N ASP A 21 13.90 -8.58 -0.34
CA ASP A 21 13.82 -8.76 1.11
C ASP A 21 14.18 -7.45 1.81
N ASP A 22 14.14 -7.42 3.15
CA ASP A 22 14.38 -6.20 3.93
C ASP A 22 13.59 -4.99 3.36
N ILE A 23 12.26 -5.18 3.29
CA ILE A 23 11.34 -4.26 2.59
C ILE A 23 10.81 -3.21 3.57
N TYR A 24 10.93 -1.93 3.23
CA TYR A 24 10.17 -0.87 3.86
C TYR A 24 8.92 -0.53 3.04
N LEU A 25 7.77 -0.49 3.72
CA LEU A 25 6.52 0.03 3.18
C LEU A 25 6.32 1.44 3.76
N LEU A 26 6.34 2.45 2.90
CA LEU A 26 6.21 3.84 3.32
C LEU A 26 4.76 4.31 3.19
N CYS A 27 4.24 4.91 4.27
CA CYS A 27 2.97 5.62 4.32
C CYS A 27 3.21 7.14 4.33
N HIS A 28 2.27 7.92 3.80
CA HIS A 28 2.38 9.38 3.80
C HIS A 28 2.26 10.00 5.21
N GLN A 29 2.67 11.27 5.34
CA GLN A 29 2.37 12.08 6.53
C GLN A 29 0.85 12.27 6.67
N TYR A 30 0.36 12.44 7.92
CA TYR A 30 -1.07 12.45 8.23
C TYR A 30 -1.80 11.21 7.73
N PRO A 31 -1.32 10.00 8.11
CA PRO A 31 -1.78 8.77 7.49
C PRO A 31 -3.26 8.53 7.75
N ASP A 32 -3.98 8.17 6.71
CA ASP A 32 -5.40 7.83 6.72
C ASP A 32 -5.64 6.33 6.58
N GLY A 33 -6.90 5.95 6.37
CA GLY A 33 -7.27 4.53 6.28
C GLY A 33 -6.77 3.86 5.01
N ASP A 34 -6.58 4.59 3.91
CA ASP A 34 -6.15 3.96 2.65
C ASP A 34 -4.64 3.67 2.66
N THR A 35 -3.79 4.66 3.00
CA THR A 35 -2.34 4.39 3.09
C THR A 35 -2.01 3.35 4.16
N LEU A 36 -2.68 3.40 5.34
CA LEU A 36 -2.45 2.47 6.43
C LEU A 36 -2.99 1.07 6.12
N GLY A 37 -4.20 0.97 5.58
CA GLY A 37 -4.80 -0.29 5.15
C GLY A 37 -4.00 -0.95 4.04
N SER A 38 -3.53 -0.17 3.07
CA SER A 38 -2.66 -0.64 1.99
C SER A 38 -1.34 -1.21 2.52
N ALA A 39 -0.67 -0.48 3.42
CA ALA A 39 0.59 -0.93 3.99
C ALA A 39 0.42 -2.17 4.88
N ALA A 40 -0.62 -2.22 5.73
CA ALA A 40 -0.88 -3.35 6.61
C ALA A 40 -1.27 -4.62 5.81
N ALA A 41 -2.14 -4.48 4.80
CA ALA A 41 -2.53 -5.60 3.94
C ALA A 41 -1.32 -6.16 3.18
N LEU A 42 -0.49 -5.29 2.59
CA LEU A 42 0.72 -5.71 1.89
C LEU A 42 1.76 -6.33 2.83
N TYR A 43 1.95 -5.76 4.03
CA TYR A 43 2.79 -6.35 5.07
C TYR A 43 2.38 -7.79 5.36
N LEU A 44 1.11 -8.02 5.68
CA LEU A 44 0.58 -9.33 6.02
C LEU A 44 0.76 -10.34 4.88
N GLY A 45 0.49 -9.94 3.63
CA GLY A 45 0.71 -10.79 2.46
C GLY A 45 2.18 -11.15 2.24
N LEU A 46 3.09 -10.18 2.38
CA LEU A 46 4.54 -10.43 2.24
C LEU A 46 5.08 -11.31 3.39
N ARG A 47 4.55 -11.15 4.60
CA ARG A 47 4.89 -12.05 5.73
C ARG A 47 4.48 -13.49 5.47
N GLN A 48 3.34 -13.74 4.83
CA GLN A 48 2.94 -15.09 4.39
C GLN A 48 3.95 -15.71 3.40
N LYS A 49 4.64 -14.86 2.63
CA LYS A 49 5.70 -15.27 1.68
C LYS A 49 7.10 -15.31 2.32
N GLY A 50 7.17 -15.19 3.66
CA GLY A 50 8.43 -15.29 4.41
C GLY A 50 9.33 -14.05 4.33
N LYS A 51 8.82 -12.90 3.81
CA LYS A 51 9.61 -11.69 3.65
C LYS A 51 9.82 -10.94 4.96
N ARG A 52 10.97 -10.30 5.12
CA ARG A 52 11.24 -9.36 6.22
C ARG A 52 10.76 -7.97 5.80
N VAL A 53 9.74 -7.47 6.50
CA VAL A 53 9.02 -6.24 6.13
C VAL A 53 8.85 -5.36 7.35
N SER A 54 8.89 -4.04 7.15
CA SER A 54 8.53 -3.06 8.17
C SER A 54 7.74 -1.91 7.55
N ILE A 55 6.69 -1.45 8.25
CA ILE A 55 5.91 -0.28 7.86
C ILE A 55 6.55 0.97 8.49
N ARG A 56 6.64 2.04 7.72
CA ARG A 56 7.18 3.34 8.14
C ARG A 56 6.20 4.45 7.79
N CYS A 57 5.74 5.16 8.80
CA CYS A 57 4.85 6.31 8.63
C CYS A 57 5.59 7.61 8.91
N GLY A 58 5.26 8.67 8.18
CA GLY A 58 5.77 10.01 8.42
C GLY A 58 5.35 10.54 9.78
N ASP A 59 4.11 10.29 10.17
CA ASP A 59 3.50 10.67 11.45
C ASP A 59 3.03 9.45 12.26
N PRO A 60 2.68 9.64 13.54
CA PRO A 60 2.10 8.57 14.35
C PRO A 60 0.79 8.02 13.76
N ILE A 61 0.61 6.72 13.86
CA ILE A 61 -0.62 6.05 13.45
C ILE A 61 -1.76 6.50 14.40
N PRO A 62 -2.88 7.01 13.87
CA PRO A 62 -4.02 7.36 14.71
C PRO A 62 -4.65 6.14 15.38
N GLN A 63 -4.92 6.23 16.68
CA GLN A 63 -5.43 5.12 17.52
C GLN A 63 -6.65 4.40 16.93
N LYS A 64 -7.53 5.11 16.21
CA LYS A 64 -8.70 4.52 15.55
C LYS A 64 -8.37 3.41 14.55
N TYR A 65 -7.10 3.28 14.14
CA TYR A 65 -6.61 2.28 13.19
C TYR A 65 -5.78 1.16 13.85
N ASP A 66 -5.60 1.17 15.18
CA ASP A 66 -4.75 0.18 15.89
C ASP A 66 -5.14 -1.27 15.58
N TYR A 67 -6.42 -1.54 15.37
CA TYR A 67 -6.92 -2.88 15.07
C TYR A 67 -6.34 -3.50 13.79
N MET A 68 -5.93 -2.68 12.82
CA MET A 68 -5.29 -3.17 11.58
C MET A 68 -3.87 -3.68 11.84
N PHE A 69 -3.25 -3.23 12.94
CA PHE A 69 -1.84 -3.48 13.26
C PHE A 69 -1.65 -4.53 14.36
N GLU A 70 -2.71 -5.22 14.76
CA GLU A 70 -2.61 -6.29 15.76
C GLU A 70 -1.64 -7.38 15.27
N GLY A 71 -0.60 -7.68 16.08
CA GLY A 71 0.44 -8.64 15.72
C GLY A 71 1.42 -8.18 14.63
N ILE A 72 1.31 -6.94 14.13
CA ILE A 72 2.29 -6.37 13.19
C ILE A 72 3.47 -5.80 13.97
N GLU A 73 4.67 -6.23 13.60
CA GLU A 73 5.92 -5.72 14.14
C GLU A 73 6.52 -4.67 13.21
N PHE A 74 7.21 -3.70 13.78
CA PHE A 74 7.90 -2.62 13.06
C PHE A 74 9.42 -2.72 13.25
N PRO A 75 10.08 -3.82 12.81
CA PRO A 75 11.51 -4.01 13.00
C PRO A 75 12.30 -2.92 12.28
N ASP A 76 13.41 -2.49 12.91
CA ASP A 76 14.34 -1.53 12.32
C ASP A 76 15.51 -2.25 11.66
N PHE A 77 15.76 -1.91 10.39
CA PHE A 77 16.86 -2.43 9.59
C PHE A 77 17.16 -1.48 8.42
N GLU A 78 18.31 -1.62 7.79
CA GLU A 78 18.57 -0.88 6.54
C GLU A 78 17.79 -1.56 5.39
N PRO A 79 16.87 -0.84 4.74
CA PRO A 79 16.04 -1.44 3.69
C PRO A 79 16.85 -1.69 2.42
N GLN A 80 16.65 -2.88 1.84
CA GLN A 80 17.15 -3.23 0.51
C GLN A 80 16.14 -2.86 -0.58
N PHE A 81 14.86 -2.80 -0.24
CA PHE A 81 13.78 -2.40 -1.13
C PHE A 81 12.79 -1.48 -0.43
N ILE A 82 12.39 -0.42 -1.10
CA ILE A 82 11.47 0.59 -0.56
C ILE A 82 10.23 0.68 -1.47
N CYS A 83 9.07 0.35 -0.90
CA CYS A 83 7.78 0.48 -1.57
C CYS A 83 6.97 1.60 -0.91
N ALA A 84 6.59 2.62 -1.68
CA ALA A 84 5.65 3.64 -1.25
C ALA A 84 4.23 3.22 -1.62
N VAL A 85 3.30 3.37 -0.69
CA VAL A 85 1.90 3.02 -0.88
C VAL A 85 1.01 4.23 -0.66
N ASP A 86 0.17 4.55 -1.63
CA ASP A 86 -0.76 5.67 -1.57
C ASP A 86 -0.06 7.03 -1.39
N ILE A 87 1.03 7.23 -2.12
CA ILE A 87 1.83 8.46 -2.05
C ILE A 87 1.99 9.06 -3.44
N ALA A 88 1.24 10.10 -3.74
CA ALA A 88 1.22 10.73 -5.05
C ALA A 88 2.46 11.62 -5.33
N ASP A 89 3.07 12.16 -4.27
CA ASP A 89 4.23 13.05 -4.37
C ASP A 89 5.21 12.76 -3.23
N PRO A 90 6.53 12.73 -3.47
CA PRO A 90 7.53 12.46 -2.43
C PRO A 90 7.52 13.47 -1.27
N GLN A 91 6.94 14.67 -1.46
CA GLN A 91 6.77 15.63 -0.37
C GLN A 91 5.81 15.13 0.72
N LEU A 92 4.87 14.23 0.34
CA LEU A 92 3.94 13.60 1.28
C LEU A 92 4.61 12.60 2.24
N LEU A 93 5.85 12.23 2.02
CA LEU A 93 6.65 11.44 2.97
C LEU A 93 6.91 12.20 4.28
N GLY A 94 6.79 13.51 4.27
CA GLY A 94 7.09 14.34 5.43
C GLY A 94 8.56 14.36 5.82
N GLN A 95 8.90 15.11 6.86
CA GLN A 95 10.30 15.31 7.26
C GLN A 95 10.98 14.00 7.69
N ARG A 96 10.26 13.13 8.38
CA ARG A 96 10.81 11.88 8.94
C ARG A 96 11.24 10.88 7.87
N LEU A 97 10.47 10.78 6.77
CA LEU A 97 10.73 9.81 5.70
C LEU A 97 11.35 10.45 4.46
N SER A 98 11.57 11.77 4.45
CA SER A 98 12.21 12.48 3.33
C SER A 98 13.58 11.89 2.90
N PRO A 99 14.43 11.30 3.78
CA PRO A 99 15.67 10.66 3.35
C PRO A 99 15.46 9.50 2.36
N TYR A 100 14.27 8.89 2.34
CA TYR A 100 13.95 7.78 1.43
C TYR A 100 13.39 8.25 0.09
N ALA A 101 13.03 9.52 -0.08
CA ALA A 101 12.33 10.04 -1.25
C ALA A 101 13.00 9.71 -2.60
N GLN A 102 14.34 9.70 -2.64
CA GLN A 102 15.12 9.38 -3.84
C GLN A 102 15.47 7.90 -3.98
N ARG A 103 15.02 7.07 -3.03
CA ARG A 103 15.34 5.64 -2.93
C ARG A 103 14.13 4.74 -3.14
N VAL A 104 12.96 5.32 -3.47
CA VAL A 104 11.74 4.54 -3.67
C VAL A 104 11.87 3.69 -4.93
N ASP A 105 11.87 2.37 -4.74
CA ASP A 105 12.00 1.40 -5.81
C ASP A 105 10.66 1.15 -6.52
N LEU A 106 9.56 1.07 -5.75
CA LEU A 106 8.22 0.85 -6.24
C LEU A 106 7.24 1.81 -5.58
N CYS A 107 6.33 2.39 -6.36
CA CYS A 107 5.17 3.13 -5.86
C CYS A 107 3.89 2.46 -6.36
N ILE A 108 2.94 2.20 -5.45
CA ILE A 108 1.61 1.68 -5.78
C ILE A 108 0.60 2.72 -5.29
N ASP A 109 -0.19 3.25 -6.23
CA ASP A 109 -1.03 4.41 -5.96
C ASP A 109 -2.25 4.46 -6.89
N HIS A 110 -3.32 5.10 -6.44
CA HIS A 110 -4.51 5.34 -7.25
C HIS A 110 -4.69 6.82 -7.68
N HIS A 111 -3.84 7.72 -7.19
CA HIS A 111 -3.94 9.13 -7.51
C HIS A 111 -3.50 9.44 -8.95
N GLY A 112 -4.41 9.96 -9.78
CA GLY A 112 -4.09 10.41 -11.15
C GLY A 112 -3.07 11.56 -11.21
N SER A 113 -2.89 12.28 -10.09
CA SER A 113 -1.90 13.35 -9.91
C SER A 113 -0.50 12.86 -9.53
N ASN A 114 -0.27 11.55 -9.43
CA ASN A 114 1.02 10.99 -9.04
C ASN A 114 2.15 11.50 -9.92
N THR A 115 3.23 12.00 -9.29
CA THR A 115 4.38 12.59 -9.98
C THR A 115 5.35 11.55 -10.57
N LYS A 116 5.06 10.25 -10.41
CA LYS A 116 5.84 9.12 -10.95
C LYS A 116 7.30 9.16 -10.51
N TYR A 117 7.53 9.50 -9.25
CA TYR A 117 8.86 9.74 -8.68
C TYR A 117 9.66 8.46 -8.37
N ALA A 118 8.97 7.33 -8.17
CA ALA A 118 9.61 6.04 -7.88
C ALA A 118 10.27 5.44 -9.14
N ARG A 119 11.28 4.61 -8.96
CA ARG A 119 11.95 3.91 -10.08
C ARG A 119 10.98 3.10 -10.91
N GLN A 120 10.02 2.45 -10.25
CA GLN A 120 8.92 1.71 -10.87
C GLN A 120 7.62 2.08 -10.19
N TYR A 121 6.51 2.04 -10.93
CA TYR A 121 5.22 2.43 -10.37
C TYR A 121 4.05 1.67 -11.00
N VAL A 122 3.04 1.38 -10.18
CA VAL A 122 1.70 0.96 -10.56
C VAL A 122 0.75 2.08 -10.15
N ILE A 123 0.16 2.77 -11.11
CA ILE A 123 -0.81 3.84 -10.84
C ILE A 123 -2.11 3.47 -11.56
N ARG A 124 -3.24 3.39 -10.80
CA ARG A 124 -4.56 3.05 -11.30
C ARG A 124 -5.60 4.08 -10.89
N PRO A 125 -5.73 5.20 -11.63
CA PRO A 125 -6.66 6.28 -11.29
C PRO A 125 -8.14 5.88 -11.33
N GLU A 126 -8.46 4.75 -11.95
CA GLU A 126 -9.80 4.17 -11.98
C GLU A 126 -10.18 3.41 -10.71
N ALA A 127 -9.21 3.04 -9.87
CA ALA A 127 -9.46 2.41 -8.59
C ALA A 127 -9.99 3.43 -7.57
N ALA A 128 -10.94 3.02 -6.76
CA ALA A 128 -11.54 3.89 -5.75
C ALA A 128 -10.58 4.22 -4.60
N SER A 129 -9.56 3.38 -4.40
CA SER A 129 -8.54 3.50 -3.35
C SER A 129 -7.32 2.65 -3.71
N THR A 130 -6.19 2.91 -3.07
CA THR A 130 -4.99 2.08 -3.21
C THR A 130 -5.20 0.68 -2.60
N THR A 131 -6.03 0.55 -1.56
CA THR A 131 -6.40 -0.77 -1.01
C THR A 131 -7.15 -1.65 -2.00
N GLU A 132 -7.91 -1.09 -2.93
CA GLU A 132 -8.52 -1.85 -4.03
C GLU A 132 -7.46 -2.46 -4.95
N ILE A 133 -6.37 -1.73 -5.21
CA ILE A 133 -5.22 -2.24 -5.97
C ILE A 133 -4.47 -3.31 -5.15
N MET A 134 -4.34 -3.13 -3.83
CA MET A 134 -3.70 -4.12 -2.95
C MET A 134 -4.44 -5.45 -2.95
N TYR A 135 -5.77 -5.45 -3.03
CA TYR A 135 -6.54 -6.69 -3.19
C TYR A 135 -6.10 -7.48 -4.43
N ASP A 136 -6.00 -6.82 -5.59
CA ASP A 136 -5.56 -7.46 -6.83
C ASP A 136 -4.11 -7.94 -6.74
N LEU A 137 -3.25 -7.18 -6.06
CA LEU A 137 -1.85 -7.51 -5.87
C LEU A 137 -1.70 -8.75 -4.99
N LEU A 138 -2.41 -8.82 -3.87
CA LEU A 138 -2.41 -9.96 -2.96
C LEU A 138 -2.98 -11.22 -3.64
N PHE A 139 -4.04 -11.06 -4.44
CA PHE A 139 -4.59 -12.15 -5.24
C PHE A 139 -3.57 -12.67 -6.26
N THR A 140 -2.87 -11.77 -6.97
CA THR A 140 -1.81 -12.13 -7.94
C THR A 140 -0.60 -12.78 -7.24
N MET A 141 -0.33 -12.40 -6.00
CA MET A 141 0.72 -12.99 -5.14
C MET A 141 0.31 -14.36 -4.59
N GLU A 142 -0.96 -14.78 -4.79
CA GLU A 142 -1.53 -15.97 -4.16
C GLU A 142 -1.41 -15.93 -2.62
N ALA A 143 -1.62 -14.76 -2.03
CA ALA A 143 -1.71 -14.60 -0.59
C ALA A 143 -3.12 -14.95 -0.10
N GLU A 144 -3.22 -15.58 1.04
CA GLU A 144 -4.49 -15.84 1.70
C GLU A 144 -5.09 -14.51 2.21
N ILE A 145 -6.31 -14.20 1.82
CA ILE A 145 -7.04 -13.04 2.34
C ILE A 145 -7.63 -13.42 3.70
N THR A 146 -6.86 -13.17 4.75
CA THR A 146 -7.31 -13.37 6.13
C THR A 146 -8.31 -12.30 6.55
N SER A 147 -9.01 -12.50 7.67
CA SER A 147 -9.93 -11.51 8.23
C SER A 147 -9.24 -10.16 8.47
N GLN A 148 -8.01 -10.17 8.99
CA GLN A 148 -7.24 -8.94 9.21
C GLN A 148 -6.89 -8.23 7.90
N ILE A 149 -6.49 -8.95 6.85
CA ILE A 149 -6.25 -8.37 5.52
C ILE A 149 -7.55 -7.78 4.96
N ALA A 150 -8.67 -8.48 5.11
CA ALA A 150 -9.97 -7.99 4.66
C ALA A 150 -10.40 -6.71 5.42
N ASP A 151 -10.12 -6.62 6.73
CA ASP A 151 -10.34 -5.43 7.53
C ASP A 151 -9.51 -4.24 7.04
N CYS A 152 -8.24 -4.45 6.71
CA CYS A 152 -7.35 -3.43 6.16
C CYS A 152 -7.88 -2.90 4.82
N ILE A 153 -8.24 -3.79 3.89
CA ILE A 153 -8.77 -3.43 2.57
C ILE A 153 -10.09 -2.68 2.72
N TYR A 154 -11.01 -3.19 3.53
CA TYR A 154 -12.32 -2.56 3.77
C TYR A 154 -12.17 -1.16 4.37
N THR A 155 -11.23 -0.97 5.29
CA THR A 155 -10.95 0.33 5.91
C THR A 155 -10.50 1.36 4.88
N GLY A 156 -9.53 1.02 4.03
CA GLY A 156 -9.08 1.94 2.99
C GLY A 156 -10.20 2.29 2.01
N ILE A 157 -10.92 1.30 1.52
CA ILE A 157 -12.08 1.54 0.64
C ILE A 157 -13.09 2.47 1.30
N THR A 158 -13.45 2.24 2.56
CA THR A 158 -14.49 3.05 3.24
C THR A 158 -14.03 4.47 3.51
N THR A 159 -12.76 4.70 3.82
CA THR A 159 -12.22 6.05 4.02
C THR A 159 -12.22 6.84 2.71
N ASP A 160 -11.72 6.28 1.63
CA ASP A 160 -11.56 6.97 0.35
C ASP A 160 -12.85 7.14 -0.44
N THR A 161 -13.87 6.32 -0.17
CA THR A 161 -15.18 6.43 -0.80
C THR A 161 -16.20 7.19 0.07
N GLY A 162 -15.79 7.74 1.22
CA GLY A 162 -16.70 8.35 2.18
C GLY A 162 -17.83 7.39 2.61
N CYS A 163 -17.48 6.14 2.93
CA CYS A 163 -18.40 5.04 3.18
C CYS A 163 -19.34 4.79 1.98
N PHE A 164 -18.76 4.62 0.79
CA PHE A 164 -19.44 4.35 -0.49
C PHE A 164 -20.39 5.46 -0.98
N ARG A 165 -20.26 6.69 -0.46
CA ARG A 165 -21.11 7.83 -0.84
C ARG A 165 -20.52 8.69 -1.95
N TYR A 166 -19.22 8.58 -2.22
CA TYR A 166 -18.56 9.38 -3.25
C TYR A 166 -18.68 8.71 -4.62
N THR A 167 -18.52 9.50 -5.67
CA THR A 167 -18.71 9.05 -7.06
C THR A 167 -17.58 8.13 -7.57
N ASN A 168 -16.47 8.02 -6.84
CA ASN A 168 -15.39 7.08 -7.14
C ASN A 168 -15.74 5.63 -6.76
N ALA A 169 -16.78 5.39 -5.94
CA ALA A 169 -17.24 4.04 -5.65
C ALA A 169 -17.86 3.39 -6.89
N THR A 170 -17.27 2.30 -7.37
CA THR A 170 -17.68 1.54 -8.56
C THR A 170 -18.22 0.16 -8.18
N SER A 171 -18.79 -0.58 -9.14
CA SER A 171 -19.17 -1.98 -8.91
C SER A 171 -18.00 -2.83 -8.44
N ARG A 172 -16.79 -2.55 -8.93
CA ARG A 172 -15.55 -3.22 -8.50
C ARG A 172 -15.29 -2.98 -7.01
N THR A 173 -15.46 -1.75 -6.56
CA THR A 173 -15.30 -1.34 -5.17
C THR A 173 -16.19 -2.18 -4.23
N TYR A 174 -17.46 -2.38 -4.59
CA TYR A 174 -18.38 -3.22 -3.81
C TYR A 174 -17.97 -4.69 -3.81
N ILE A 175 -17.52 -5.23 -4.96
CA ILE A 175 -17.05 -6.62 -5.05
C ILE A 175 -15.84 -6.85 -4.14
N VAL A 176 -14.89 -5.92 -4.11
CA VAL A 176 -13.70 -6.05 -3.25
C VAL A 176 -14.09 -5.88 -1.77
N ALA A 177 -14.93 -4.91 -1.45
CA ALA A 177 -15.40 -4.69 -0.08
C ALA A 177 -16.20 -5.87 0.49
N ASP A 178 -16.96 -6.60 -0.34
CA ASP A 178 -17.73 -7.79 0.06
C ASP A 178 -16.83 -8.92 0.60
N ARG A 179 -15.55 -8.94 0.28
CA ARG A 179 -14.59 -9.93 0.81
C ARG A 179 -14.52 -9.91 2.34
N LYS A 180 -14.82 -8.79 2.97
CA LYS A 180 -14.96 -8.68 4.42
C LYS A 180 -16.06 -9.60 4.98
N SER A 181 -17.10 -9.88 4.21
CA SER A 181 -18.25 -10.70 4.64
C SER A 181 -18.03 -12.22 4.51
N VAL A 182 -16.95 -12.65 3.82
CA VAL A 182 -16.70 -14.08 3.50
C VAL A 182 -15.44 -14.67 4.17
N VAL A 183 -14.76 -13.91 5.04
CA VAL A 183 -13.54 -14.33 5.79
C VAL A 183 -13.70 -14.13 7.30
#